data_009abdb1a171d85a87a0f3f8738e1e5a
#
_entry.id   009abdb1a171d85a87a0f3f8738e1e5a
#
_cell.length_a   1.000
_cell.length_b   1.000
_cell.length_c   1.000
_cell.angle_alpha   90.00
_cell.angle_beta   90.00
_cell.angle_gamma   90.00
#
_symmetry.space_group_name_H-M   'P 1'
#
loop_
_entity.id
_entity.type
_entity.pdbx_description
1 polymer ?
#
loop_
_entity_poly.entity_id
_entity_poly.type
_entity_poly.pdbx_seq_one_letter_code
_entity_poly.pdbx_strand_id
1 'polypeptide(L)'
;MFSGLSAFPLTPFAAGKPDEAAFLRLLRRLTDAKVDSLGVLGSTGSYAYLTRAQRRRIAELAVEHAESIPVMLCIGAVGTDEVLALAEDAQQAGAAALLLPPLGYQTLNEDEVFTLFETVTRHASVPVCIYDNPGTTHFTFSDALLNRIAALSGVGSVKIPGVPAEQSAANDRLAQLRGTLPDSVSIGVSGDASAANGLIAGCDGWYSVCGGLFPRVAKAMTEAAAAGDHQSVRAQSDRLQPLWALFRQHGGSFRVISAAAGLLGLTERDC
;
A
#
# COMPACT_ATOMS: atom_id res chain seq x y z
N MET A 1 6.38 11.90 3.65
CA MET A 1 5.30 10.93 3.88
C MET A 1 5.52 9.63 3.08
N PHE A 2 5.89 9.70 1.83
CA PHE A 2 6.02 8.52 0.96
C PHE A 2 7.42 7.91 0.98
N SER A 3 8.03 7.77 2.16
CA SER A 3 9.35 7.16 2.36
C SER A 3 9.34 6.23 3.57
N GLY A 4 10.31 5.34 3.66
CA GLY A 4 10.43 4.38 4.75
C GLY A 4 9.37 3.27 4.69
N LEU A 5 8.84 2.87 5.83
CA LEU A 5 7.83 1.81 5.94
C LEU A 5 6.41 2.38 5.92
N SER A 6 5.65 2.09 4.88
CA SER A 6 4.20 2.25 4.88
C SER A 6 3.55 0.91 5.22
N ALA A 7 2.96 0.79 6.40
CA ALA A 7 2.39 -0.45 6.89
C ALA A 7 0.92 -0.61 6.47
N PHE A 8 0.56 -1.76 5.89
CA PHE A 8 -0.78 -2.06 5.39
C PHE A 8 -1.48 -3.09 6.27
N PRO A 9 -2.22 -2.67 7.32
CA PRO A 9 -2.94 -3.58 8.20
C PRO A 9 -4.13 -4.25 7.52
N LEU A 10 -4.54 -5.39 8.07
CA LEU A 10 -5.84 -6.00 7.80
C LEU A 10 -6.97 -5.10 8.32
N THR A 11 -8.15 -5.24 7.72
CA THR A 11 -9.43 -4.91 8.35
C THR A 11 -10.06 -6.23 8.81
N PRO A 12 -9.92 -6.62 10.08
CA PRO A 12 -10.47 -7.87 10.58
C PRO A 12 -12.00 -7.88 10.56
N PHE A 13 -12.57 -9.08 10.46
CA PHE A 13 -14.00 -9.30 10.51
C PHE A 13 -14.36 -10.22 11.68
N ALA A 14 -15.50 -9.95 12.31
CA ALA A 14 -16.15 -10.83 13.24
C ALA A 14 -17.67 -10.87 12.93
N ALA A 15 -18.24 -12.06 12.82
CA ALA A 15 -19.66 -12.25 12.49
C ALA A 15 -20.10 -11.46 11.23
N GLY A 16 -19.24 -11.42 10.19
CA GLY A 16 -19.51 -10.77 8.90
C GLY A 16 -19.46 -9.23 8.91
N LYS A 17 -18.94 -8.62 9.97
CA LYS A 17 -18.76 -7.16 10.09
C LYS A 17 -17.31 -6.85 10.45
N PRO A 18 -16.80 -5.64 10.14
CA PRO A 18 -15.50 -5.20 10.64
C PRO A 18 -15.42 -5.29 12.17
N ASP A 19 -14.37 -5.93 12.69
CA ASP A 19 -14.04 -5.98 14.12
C ASP A 19 -13.17 -4.78 14.47
N GLU A 20 -13.82 -3.70 14.92
CA GLU A 20 -13.14 -2.46 15.30
C GLU A 20 -12.11 -2.69 16.41
N ALA A 21 -12.40 -3.56 17.39
CA ALA A 21 -11.49 -3.83 18.49
C ALA A 21 -10.22 -4.56 18.02
N ALA A 22 -10.34 -5.54 17.11
CA ALA A 22 -9.19 -6.19 16.51
C ALA A 22 -8.40 -5.22 15.60
N PHE A 23 -9.09 -4.37 14.85
CA PHE A 23 -8.45 -3.34 14.03
C PHE A 23 -7.62 -2.38 14.89
N LEU A 24 -8.16 -1.90 16.01
CA LEU A 24 -7.43 -1.03 16.94
C LEU A 24 -6.24 -1.74 17.60
N ARG A 25 -6.33 -3.05 17.87
CA ARG A 25 -5.16 -3.83 18.35
C ARG A 25 -4.05 -3.87 17.31
N LEU A 26 -4.40 -4.03 16.03
CA LEU A 26 -3.42 -3.99 14.94
C LEU A 26 -2.80 -2.60 14.82
N LEU A 27 -3.60 -1.52 14.83
CA LEU A 27 -3.10 -0.14 14.75
C LEU A 27 -2.12 0.17 15.87
N ARG A 28 -2.43 -0.19 17.12
CA ARG A 28 -1.53 0.03 18.27
C ARG A 28 -0.17 -0.61 18.06
N ARG A 29 -0.10 -1.81 17.48
CA ARG A 29 1.19 -2.44 17.15
C ARG A 29 2.01 -1.62 16.16
N LEU A 30 1.35 -0.93 15.23
CA LEU A 30 1.98 -0.08 14.22
C LEU A 30 2.45 1.24 14.82
N THR A 31 1.64 1.87 15.68
CA THR A 31 2.04 3.10 16.39
C THR A 31 3.16 2.83 17.39
N ASP A 32 3.11 1.74 18.16
CA ASP A 32 4.19 1.30 19.06
C ASP A 32 5.53 1.04 18.31
N ALA A 33 5.45 0.59 17.06
CA ALA A 33 6.62 0.35 16.23
C ALA A 33 7.08 1.61 15.47
N LYS A 34 6.33 2.71 15.56
CA LYS A 34 6.63 3.99 14.89
C LYS A 34 6.87 3.83 13.40
N VAL A 35 5.95 3.14 12.71
CA VAL A 35 6.01 3.03 11.24
C VAL A 35 5.93 4.43 10.61
N ASP A 36 6.46 4.61 9.40
CA ASP A 36 6.58 5.94 8.79
C ASP A 36 5.24 6.42 8.19
N SER A 37 4.37 5.50 7.82
CA SER A 37 2.98 5.79 7.44
C SER A 37 2.09 4.55 7.53
N LEU A 38 0.78 4.76 7.52
CA LEU A 38 -0.23 3.70 7.45
C LEU A 38 -0.91 3.74 6.09
N GLY A 39 -1.02 2.58 5.43
CA GLY A 39 -1.83 2.41 4.22
C GLY A 39 -3.09 1.60 4.55
N VAL A 40 -4.19 2.27 4.79
CA VAL A 40 -5.43 1.65 5.28
C VAL A 40 -6.43 1.46 4.16
N LEU A 41 -7.27 0.43 4.27
CA LEU A 41 -8.26 0.09 3.24
C LEU A 41 -7.62 -0.25 1.87
N GLY A 42 -6.38 -0.73 1.84
CA GLY A 42 -5.80 -1.32 0.64
C GLY A 42 -6.37 -2.72 0.37
N SER A 43 -5.78 -3.49 -0.57
CA SER A 43 -6.19 -4.87 -0.83
C SER A 43 -6.14 -5.74 0.43
N THR A 44 -5.11 -5.56 1.26
CA THR A 44 -4.99 -6.23 2.57
C THR A 44 -6.08 -5.78 3.55
N GLY A 45 -6.51 -4.53 3.48
CA GLY A 45 -7.61 -3.96 4.27
C GLY A 45 -9.00 -4.27 3.71
N SER A 46 -9.11 -5.18 2.73
CA SER A 46 -10.40 -5.71 2.22
C SER A 46 -11.36 -4.64 1.67
N TYR A 47 -10.86 -3.49 1.20
CA TYR A 47 -11.70 -2.36 0.79
C TYR A 47 -12.82 -2.71 -0.20
N ALA A 48 -12.53 -3.64 -1.12
CA ALA A 48 -13.48 -4.05 -2.15
C ALA A 48 -14.71 -4.83 -1.61
N TYR A 49 -14.62 -5.30 -0.36
CA TYR A 49 -15.68 -6.08 0.30
C TYR A 49 -16.46 -5.28 1.35
N LEU A 50 -16.10 -4.02 1.54
CA LEU A 50 -16.70 -3.13 2.54
C LEU A 50 -17.67 -2.15 1.87
N THR A 51 -18.80 -1.90 2.52
CA THR A 51 -19.69 -0.80 2.16
C THR A 51 -19.00 0.54 2.39
N ARG A 52 -19.46 1.62 1.72
CA ARG A 52 -18.95 2.98 1.93
C ARG A 52 -19.00 3.38 3.41
N ALA A 53 -20.09 3.07 4.11
CA ALA A 53 -20.22 3.39 5.54
C ALA A 53 -19.18 2.66 6.40
N GLN A 54 -18.90 1.38 6.10
CA GLN A 54 -17.85 0.62 6.80
C GLN A 54 -16.47 1.18 6.48
N ARG A 55 -16.18 1.54 5.23
CA ARG A 55 -14.90 2.16 4.83
C ARG A 55 -14.69 3.49 5.55
N ARG A 56 -15.73 4.33 5.60
CA ARG A 56 -15.70 5.60 6.33
C ARG A 56 -15.40 5.36 7.82
N ARG A 57 -16.08 4.41 8.46
CA ARG A 57 -15.85 4.10 9.87
C ARG A 57 -14.41 3.63 10.15
N ILE A 58 -13.86 2.75 9.30
CA ILE A 58 -12.46 2.29 9.43
C ILE A 58 -11.47 3.44 9.18
N ALA A 59 -11.77 4.34 8.25
CA ALA A 59 -10.96 5.52 7.99
C ALA A 59 -10.91 6.45 9.21
N GLU A 60 -12.05 6.75 9.82
CA GLU A 60 -12.17 7.56 11.03
C GLU A 60 -11.35 6.94 12.18
N LEU A 61 -11.52 5.65 12.45
CA LEU A 61 -10.76 4.93 13.46
C LEU A 61 -9.26 4.94 13.20
N ALA A 62 -8.86 4.76 11.95
CA ALA A 62 -7.44 4.75 11.58
C ALA A 62 -6.79 6.11 11.86
N VAL A 63 -7.42 7.21 11.46
CA VAL A 63 -6.88 8.55 11.67
C VAL A 63 -6.92 8.95 13.14
N GLU A 64 -8.01 8.66 13.85
CA GLU A 64 -8.15 8.96 15.27
C GLU A 64 -7.07 8.27 16.14
N HIS A 65 -6.67 7.04 15.77
CA HIS A 65 -5.75 6.23 16.56
C HIS A 65 -4.35 6.09 15.95
N ALA A 66 -4.05 6.82 14.86
CA ALA A 66 -2.73 6.81 14.24
C ALA A 66 -1.69 7.66 14.98
N GLU A 67 -2.11 8.39 16.03
CA GLU A 67 -1.25 9.37 16.72
C GLU A 67 -0.70 10.42 15.72
N SER A 68 0.62 10.51 15.59
CA SER A 68 1.28 11.42 14.62
C SER A 68 1.63 10.76 13.30
N ILE A 69 1.29 9.47 13.10
CA ILE A 69 1.64 8.73 11.89
C ILE A 69 0.67 9.11 10.78
N PRO A 70 1.15 9.57 9.61
CA PRO A 70 0.30 9.94 8.50
C PRO A 70 -0.45 8.70 7.94
N VAL A 71 -1.75 8.87 7.67
CA VAL A 71 -2.63 7.82 7.13
C VAL A 71 -2.94 8.08 5.67
N MET A 72 -2.64 7.12 4.83
CA MET A 72 -3.08 7.05 3.43
C MET A 72 -4.27 6.11 3.32
N LEU A 73 -5.36 6.59 2.72
CA LEU A 73 -6.61 5.82 2.57
C LEU A 73 -6.85 5.42 1.11
N CYS A 74 -7.15 4.14 0.90
CA CYS A 74 -7.50 3.66 -0.43
C CYS A 74 -8.94 4.06 -0.77
N ILE A 75 -9.10 4.66 -1.96
CA ILE A 75 -10.37 5.17 -2.47
C ILE A 75 -10.89 4.41 -3.71
N GLY A 76 -10.31 3.24 -4.02
CA GLY A 76 -10.70 2.46 -5.19
C GLY A 76 -12.16 2.04 -5.17
N ALA A 77 -12.84 2.22 -6.30
CA ALA A 77 -14.17 1.74 -6.61
C ALA A 77 -14.32 1.61 -8.13
N VAL A 78 -15.36 0.91 -8.59
CA VAL A 78 -15.61 0.71 -10.04
C VAL A 78 -16.12 1.99 -10.71
N GLY A 79 -16.98 2.74 -10.02
CA GLY A 79 -17.55 3.99 -10.54
C GLY A 79 -16.77 5.22 -10.09
N THR A 80 -16.52 6.16 -11.01
CA THR A 80 -15.78 7.41 -10.68
C THR A 80 -16.49 8.24 -9.63
N ASP A 81 -17.83 8.33 -9.66
CA ASP A 81 -18.61 9.07 -8.64
C ASP A 81 -18.41 8.46 -7.24
N GLU A 82 -18.32 7.14 -7.14
CA GLU A 82 -18.03 6.47 -5.88
C GLU A 82 -16.59 6.72 -5.43
N VAL A 83 -15.62 6.73 -6.34
CA VAL A 83 -14.23 7.11 -6.04
C VAL A 83 -14.16 8.52 -5.46
N LEU A 84 -14.86 9.48 -6.06
CA LEU A 84 -14.92 10.87 -5.57
C LEU A 84 -15.60 10.95 -4.20
N ALA A 85 -16.68 10.22 -3.98
CA ALA A 85 -17.36 10.17 -2.69
C ALA A 85 -16.48 9.55 -1.60
N LEU A 86 -15.67 8.54 -1.94
CA LEU A 86 -14.69 7.93 -1.03
C LEU A 86 -13.48 8.86 -0.77
N ALA A 87 -13.07 9.63 -1.76
CA ALA A 87 -12.04 10.65 -1.59
C ALA A 87 -12.49 11.76 -0.63
N GLU A 88 -13.75 12.19 -0.74
CA GLU A 88 -14.36 13.12 0.19
C GLU A 88 -14.40 12.56 1.63
N ASP A 89 -14.93 11.34 1.82
CA ASP A 89 -14.98 10.69 3.13
C ASP A 89 -13.58 10.54 3.74
N ALA A 90 -12.58 10.18 2.93
CA ALA A 90 -11.20 10.04 3.37
C ALA A 90 -10.59 11.37 3.84
N GLN A 91 -10.80 12.45 3.09
CA GLN A 91 -10.33 13.78 3.45
C GLN A 91 -11.04 14.32 4.69
N GLN A 92 -12.36 14.11 4.82
CA GLN A 92 -13.12 14.47 6.02
C GLN A 92 -12.65 13.71 7.26
N ALA A 93 -12.22 12.45 7.10
CA ALA A 93 -11.61 11.68 8.19
C ALA A 93 -10.21 12.19 8.58
N GLY A 94 -9.56 13.02 7.75
CA GLY A 94 -8.22 13.55 8.00
C GLY A 94 -7.09 12.75 7.34
N ALA A 95 -7.37 12.08 6.22
CA ALA A 95 -6.32 11.39 5.45
C ALA A 95 -5.21 12.34 5.04
N ALA A 96 -3.97 11.89 5.18
CA ALA A 96 -2.78 12.63 4.72
C ALA A 96 -2.47 12.38 3.23
N ALA A 97 -3.02 11.32 2.64
CA ALA A 97 -2.95 11.00 1.21
C ALA A 97 -4.04 10.02 0.81
N LEU A 98 -4.27 9.90 -0.50
CA LEU A 98 -5.19 8.95 -1.11
C LEU A 98 -4.43 7.90 -1.91
N LEU A 99 -4.85 6.63 -1.83
CA LEU A 99 -4.33 5.54 -2.66
C LEU A 99 -5.38 5.18 -3.71
N LEU A 100 -5.05 5.34 -4.98
CA LEU A 100 -6.00 5.15 -6.07
C LEU A 100 -5.60 3.98 -6.98
N PRO A 101 -6.28 2.82 -6.88
CA PRO A 101 -6.19 1.76 -7.87
C PRO A 101 -7.18 2.02 -9.03
N PRO A 102 -6.83 1.73 -10.28
CA PRO A 102 -7.81 1.68 -11.36
C PRO A 102 -8.61 0.37 -11.25
N LEU A 103 -9.90 0.46 -11.02
CA LEU A 103 -10.80 -0.69 -10.97
C LEU A 103 -11.87 -0.58 -12.06
N GLY A 104 -12.12 -1.68 -12.76
CA GLY A 104 -13.17 -1.75 -13.76
C GLY A 104 -13.83 -3.12 -13.78
N TYR A 105 -15.12 -3.16 -14.06
CA TYR A 105 -15.80 -4.42 -14.42
C TYR A 105 -15.42 -4.85 -15.83
N GLN A 106 -15.31 -3.90 -16.74
CA GLN A 106 -14.76 -4.08 -18.09
C GLN A 106 -13.25 -3.76 -18.06
N THR A 107 -12.53 -4.30 -19.06
CA THR A 107 -11.12 -3.97 -19.25
C THR A 107 -10.98 -2.48 -19.55
N LEU A 108 -10.23 -1.78 -18.71
CA LEU A 108 -9.94 -0.35 -18.87
C LEU A 108 -8.85 -0.13 -19.91
N ASN A 109 -8.96 0.94 -20.69
CA ASN A 109 -7.88 1.46 -21.52
C ASN A 109 -7.08 2.57 -20.79
N GLU A 110 -5.96 2.96 -21.34
CA GLU A 110 -5.05 3.95 -20.71
C GLU A 110 -5.69 5.34 -20.58
N ASP A 111 -6.52 5.76 -21.53
CA ASP A 111 -7.16 7.07 -21.49
C ASP A 111 -8.28 7.13 -20.44
N GLU A 112 -9.01 6.03 -20.24
CA GLU A 112 -9.97 5.91 -19.14
C GLU A 112 -9.29 6.00 -17.79
N VAL A 113 -8.17 5.30 -17.61
CA VAL A 113 -7.38 5.37 -16.37
C VAL A 113 -6.77 6.76 -16.17
N PHE A 114 -6.21 7.36 -17.22
CA PHE A 114 -5.72 8.74 -17.12
C PHE A 114 -6.82 9.72 -16.68
N THR A 115 -8.01 9.63 -17.29
CA THR A 115 -9.16 10.48 -16.97
C THR A 115 -9.61 10.31 -15.51
N LEU A 116 -9.59 9.06 -14.99
CA LEU A 116 -9.86 8.79 -13.58
C LEU A 116 -8.89 9.55 -12.66
N PHE A 117 -7.59 9.43 -12.91
CA PHE A 117 -6.57 10.12 -12.11
C PHE A 117 -6.67 11.65 -12.23
N GLU A 118 -6.87 12.17 -13.43
CA GLU A 118 -7.07 13.60 -13.67
C GLU A 118 -8.30 14.13 -12.90
N THR A 119 -9.40 13.39 -12.94
CA THR A 119 -10.62 13.75 -12.23
C THR A 119 -10.39 13.77 -10.72
N VAL A 120 -9.76 12.73 -10.17
CA VAL A 120 -9.52 12.63 -8.72
C VAL A 120 -8.53 13.72 -8.26
N THR A 121 -7.43 13.94 -8.97
CA THR A 121 -6.44 14.95 -8.57
C THR A 121 -6.98 16.40 -8.61
N ARG A 122 -7.97 16.69 -9.45
CA ARG A 122 -8.67 17.99 -9.44
C ARG A 122 -9.58 18.19 -8.23
N HIS A 123 -10.07 17.11 -7.60
CA HIS A 123 -10.96 17.17 -6.45
C HIS A 123 -10.26 16.95 -5.11
N ALA A 124 -9.08 16.31 -5.14
CA ALA A 124 -8.32 16.01 -3.93
C ALA A 124 -7.52 17.25 -3.47
N SER A 125 -7.56 17.52 -2.17
CA SER A 125 -6.72 18.54 -1.50
C SER A 125 -5.46 17.95 -0.87
N VAL A 126 -5.33 16.61 -0.88
CA VAL A 126 -4.18 15.85 -0.38
C VAL A 126 -3.56 15.03 -1.53
N PRO A 127 -2.26 14.67 -1.46
CA PRO A 127 -1.60 13.98 -2.54
C PRO A 127 -2.20 12.60 -2.82
N VAL A 128 -2.19 12.23 -4.10
CA VAL A 128 -2.64 10.91 -4.60
C VAL A 128 -1.43 10.02 -4.86
N CYS A 129 -1.49 8.79 -4.38
CA CYS A 129 -0.56 7.72 -4.70
C CYS A 129 -1.16 6.82 -5.79
N ILE A 130 -0.46 6.65 -6.90
CA ILE A 130 -0.85 5.70 -7.95
C ILE A 130 -0.68 4.28 -7.41
N TYR A 131 -1.73 3.45 -7.49
CA TYR A 131 -1.65 2.06 -7.06
C TYR A 131 -1.54 1.12 -8.28
N ASP A 132 -0.32 0.77 -8.64
CA ASP A 132 -0.04 -0.23 -9.65
C ASP A 132 -0.01 -1.62 -9.01
N ASN A 133 -1.07 -2.40 -9.22
CA ASN A 133 -1.20 -3.76 -8.71
C ASN A 133 -1.97 -4.64 -9.69
N PRO A 134 -1.36 -5.02 -10.81
CA PRO A 134 -2.02 -5.75 -11.89
C PRO A 134 -2.61 -7.10 -11.44
N GLY A 135 -2.05 -7.70 -10.39
CA GLY A 135 -2.56 -8.95 -9.82
C GLY A 135 -3.96 -8.86 -9.20
N THR A 136 -4.41 -7.66 -8.84
CA THR A 136 -5.75 -7.45 -8.24
C THR A 136 -6.64 -6.50 -9.03
N THR A 137 -6.05 -5.51 -9.70
CA THR A 137 -6.81 -4.54 -10.52
C THR A 137 -7.05 -5.02 -11.94
N HIS A 138 -6.27 -6.03 -12.41
CA HIS A 138 -6.25 -6.52 -13.79
C HIS A 138 -5.93 -5.43 -14.82
N PHE A 139 -5.33 -4.33 -14.38
CA PHE A 139 -4.80 -3.26 -15.21
C PHE A 139 -3.28 -3.17 -15.04
N THR A 140 -2.56 -3.07 -16.15
CA THR A 140 -1.09 -2.89 -16.15
C THR A 140 -0.77 -1.51 -16.70
N PHE A 141 -0.09 -0.70 -15.90
CA PHE A 141 0.37 0.61 -16.35
C PHE A 141 1.56 0.47 -17.30
N SER A 142 1.52 1.16 -18.43
CA SER A 142 2.73 1.43 -19.20
C SER A 142 3.55 2.53 -18.53
N ASP A 143 4.86 2.58 -18.79
CA ASP A 143 5.71 3.66 -18.28
C ASP A 143 5.27 5.03 -18.83
N ALA A 144 4.75 5.07 -20.07
CA ALA A 144 4.19 6.27 -20.66
C ALA A 144 2.95 6.79 -19.89
N LEU A 145 2.05 5.89 -19.50
CA LEU A 145 0.88 6.24 -18.72
C LEU A 145 1.27 6.67 -17.30
N LEU A 146 2.19 5.95 -16.66
CA LEU A 146 2.71 6.34 -15.34
C LEU A 146 3.28 7.75 -15.35
N ASN A 147 4.09 8.08 -16.39
CA ASN A 147 4.64 9.42 -16.55
C ASN A 147 3.55 10.48 -16.77
N ARG A 148 2.57 10.20 -17.65
CA ARG A 148 1.44 11.13 -17.88
C ARG A 148 0.67 11.44 -16.59
N ILE A 149 0.37 10.40 -15.80
CA ILE A 149 -0.38 10.56 -14.54
C ILE A 149 0.50 11.24 -13.49
N ALA A 150 1.76 10.85 -13.36
CA ALA A 150 2.68 11.43 -12.39
C ALA A 150 2.95 12.92 -12.61
N ALA A 151 2.77 13.41 -13.86
CA ALA A 151 2.85 14.84 -14.19
C ALA A 151 1.62 15.65 -13.76
N LEU A 152 0.52 15.00 -13.36
CA LEU A 152 -0.65 15.69 -12.82
C LEU A 152 -0.31 16.34 -11.48
N SER A 153 -0.75 17.59 -11.30
CA SER A 153 -0.66 18.27 -10.01
C SER A 153 -1.41 17.47 -8.94
N GLY A 154 -0.77 17.21 -7.80
CA GLY A 154 -1.37 16.45 -6.71
C GLY A 154 -0.98 14.95 -6.70
N VAL A 155 -0.28 14.42 -7.70
CA VAL A 155 0.33 13.09 -7.60
C VAL A 155 1.62 13.17 -6.81
N GLY A 156 1.73 12.40 -5.73
CA GLY A 156 2.89 12.44 -4.81
C GLY A 156 3.70 11.16 -4.78
N SER A 157 3.15 10.04 -5.24
CA SER A 157 3.85 8.75 -5.20
C SER A 157 3.32 7.76 -6.22
N VAL A 158 4.15 6.77 -6.55
CA VAL A 158 3.74 5.54 -7.25
C VAL A 158 4.07 4.35 -6.35
N LYS A 159 3.06 3.56 -6.03
CA LYS A 159 3.20 2.24 -5.41
C LYS A 159 3.35 1.23 -6.54
N ILE A 160 4.60 0.87 -6.87
CA ILE A 160 4.90 -0.11 -7.92
C ILE A 160 4.71 -1.54 -7.41
N PRO A 161 4.44 -2.52 -8.31
CA PRO A 161 4.49 -3.94 -7.97
C PRO A 161 5.91 -4.35 -7.55
N GLY A 162 6.12 -5.65 -7.35
CA GLY A 162 7.47 -6.16 -7.07
C GLY A 162 8.46 -5.87 -8.19
N VAL A 163 9.71 -5.72 -7.83
CA VAL A 163 10.82 -5.56 -8.78
C VAL A 163 11.42 -6.92 -9.17
N PRO A 164 12.22 -7.01 -10.25
CA PRO A 164 12.93 -8.25 -10.61
C PRO A 164 13.73 -8.86 -9.46
N ALA A 165 13.82 -10.20 -9.45
CA ALA A 165 14.54 -10.93 -8.41
C ALA A 165 16.06 -10.76 -8.51
N GLU A 166 16.58 -10.50 -9.71
CA GLU A 166 17.99 -10.22 -9.94
C GLU A 166 18.24 -8.73 -9.67
N GLN A 167 19.25 -8.42 -8.83
CA GLN A 167 19.48 -7.06 -8.33
C GLN A 167 19.84 -6.06 -9.43
N SER A 168 20.65 -6.45 -10.43
CA SER A 168 20.97 -5.55 -11.53
C SER A 168 19.74 -5.18 -12.33
N ALA A 169 18.87 -6.15 -12.61
CA ALA A 169 17.61 -5.89 -13.31
C ALA A 169 16.65 -5.02 -12.47
N ALA A 170 16.66 -5.17 -11.14
CA ALA A 170 15.90 -4.29 -10.24
C ALA A 170 16.43 -2.84 -10.28
N ASN A 171 17.77 -2.68 -10.29
CA ASN A 171 18.42 -1.37 -10.42
C ASN A 171 18.08 -0.72 -11.77
N ASP A 172 18.16 -1.46 -12.87
CA ASP A 172 17.84 -0.97 -14.20
C ASP A 172 16.37 -0.53 -14.30
N ARG A 173 15.46 -1.34 -13.74
CA ARG A 173 14.03 -1.00 -13.71
C ARG A 173 13.78 0.29 -12.94
N LEU A 174 14.41 0.46 -11.78
CA LEU A 174 14.21 1.67 -10.99
C LEU A 174 14.84 2.90 -11.63
N ALA A 175 16.04 2.76 -12.23
CA ALA A 175 16.68 3.82 -12.99
C ALA A 175 15.80 4.28 -14.17
N GLN A 176 15.18 3.34 -14.89
CA GLN A 176 14.23 3.64 -15.95
C GLN A 176 13.03 4.46 -15.44
N LEU A 177 12.41 4.04 -14.34
CA LEU A 177 11.28 4.79 -13.73
C LEU A 177 11.71 6.19 -13.28
N ARG A 178 12.87 6.30 -12.62
CA ARG A 178 13.41 7.61 -12.19
C ARG A 178 13.72 8.54 -13.37
N GLY A 179 14.15 7.98 -14.49
CA GLY A 179 14.43 8.76 -15.71
C GLY A 179 13.18 9.30 -16.41
N THR A 180 11.99 8.82 -16.04
CA THR A 180 10.73 9.22 -16.70
C THR A 180 9.76 9.93 -15.74
N LEU A 181 9.77 9.61 -14.46
CA LEU A 181 8.88 10.22 -13.46
C LEU A 181 9.44 11.55 -12.93
N PRO A 182 8.60 12.53 -12.58
CA PRO A 182 9.05 13.76 -11.95
C PRO A 182 9.80 13.47 -10.62
N ASP A 183 10.85 14.24 -10.32
CA ASP A 183 11.64 14.10 -9.09
C ASP A 183 10.82 14.25 -7.81
N SER A 184 9.71 14.99 -7.88
CA SER A 184 8.79 15.18 -6.75
C SER A 184 7.92 13.97 -6.43
N VAL A 185 7.90 12.94 -7.30
CA VAL A 185 7.07 11.75 -7.15
C VAL A 185 7.90 10.61 -6.58
N SER A 186 7.56 10.17 -5.37
CA SER A 186 8.23 9.06 -4.71
C SER A 186 7.88 7.71 -5.37
N ILE A 187 8.83 6.79 -5.41
CA ILE A 187 8.62 5.43 -5.89
C ILE A 187 8.75 4.47 -4.70
N GLY A 188 7.64 3.81 -4.34
CA GLY A 188 7.67 2.80 -3.29
C GLY A 188 7.38 1.41 -3.83
N VAL A 189 8.19 0.43 -3.42
CA VAL A 189 8.01 -0.97 -3.80
C VAL A 189 6.86 -1.59 -3.02
N SER A 190 6.03 -2.41 -3.68
CA SER A 190 5.17 -3.38 -3.03
C SER A 190 5.60 -4.82 -3.40
N GLY A 191 4.84 -5.84 -2.94
CA GLY A 191 5.30 -7.21 -3.15
C GLY A 191 6.45 -7.57 -2.20
N ASP A 192 6.08 -7.88 -0.97
CA ASP A 192 7.00 -8.05 0.18
C ASP A 192 8.24 -8.92 -0.12
N ALA A 193 8.08 -9.97 -0.93
CA ALA A 193 9.19 -10.87 -1.29
C ALA A 193 10.31 -10.20 -2.12
N SER A 194 10.02 -9.09 -2.80
CA SER A 194 10.99 -8.33 -3.60
C SER A 194 11.39 -7.00 -2.96
N ALA A 195 10.88 -6.71 -1.76
CA ALA A 195 11.09 -5.43 -1.09
C ALA A 195 12.57 -5.12 -0.85
N ALA A 196 13.37 -6.11 -0.46
CA ALA A 196 14.80 -5.94 -0.26
C ALA A 196 15.49 -5.44 -1.54
N ASN A 197 15.20 -6.06 -2.68
CA ASN A 197 15.78 -5.65 -3.97
C ASN A 197 15.31 -4.24 -4.38
N GLY A 198 14.04 -3.92 -4.16
CA GLY A 198 13.49 -2.58 -4.42
C GLY A 198 14.15 -1.49 -3.57
N LEU A 199 14.30 -1.74 -2.27
CA LEU A 199 14.96 -0.82 -1.35
C LEU A 199 16.44 -0.63 -1.69
N ILE A 200 17.16 -1.71 -1.99
CA ILE A 200 18.57 -1.65 -2.41
C ILE A 200 18.73 -0.93 -3.76
N ALA A 201 17.75 -1.08 -4.66
CA ALA A 201 17.73 -0.36 -5.95
C ALA A 201 17.43 1.13 -5.79
N GLY A 202 16.98 1.60 -4.62
CA GLY A 202 16.73 3.01 -4.30
C GLY A 202 15.25 3.40 -4.34
N CYS A 203 14.32 2.47 -4.11
CA CYS A 203 12.93 2.85 -3.78
C CYS A 203 12.90 3.71 -2.52
N ASP A 204 12.10 4.77 -2.52
CA ASP A 204 11.95 5.69 -1.38
C ASP A 204 11.29 5.03 -0.17
N GLY A 205 10.46 4.01 -0.42
CA GLY A 205 9.74 3.32 0.64
C GLY A 205 9.25 1.94 0.26
N TRP A 206 8.71 1.26 1.26
CA TRP A 206 8.10 -0.05 1.15
C TRP A 206 6.65 -0.03 1.62
N TYR A 207 5.70 -0.28 0.71
CA TYR A 207 4.28 -0.44 0.97
C TYR A 207 4.01 -1.90 1.35
N SER A 208 4.06 -2.22 2.63
CA SER A 208 4.22 -3.58 3.14
C SER A 208 2.97 -4.16 3.78
N VAL A 209 2.57 -5.33 3.31
CA VAL A 209 1.58 -6.18 3.98
C VAL A 209 2.21 -6.86 5.20
N CYS A 210 3.43 -7.36 5.07
CA CYS A 210 4.21 -7.90 6.19
C CYS A 210 4.37 -6.87 7.31
N GLY A 211 4.67 -5.61 6.96
CA GLY A 211 4.78 -4.51 7.91
C GLY A 211 3.47 -4.21 8.65
N GLY A 212 2.31 -4.51 8.06
CA GLY A 212 1.01 -4.38 8.70
C GLY A 212 0.79 -5.34 9.88
N LEU A 213 1.54 -6.44 9.96
CA LEU A 213 1.46 -7.42 11.05
C LEU A 213 2.76 -7.53 11.85
N PHE A 214 3.90 -7.45 11.19
CA PHE A 214 5.25 -7.57 11.75
C PHE A 214 6.05 -6.26 11.59
N PRO A 215 5.58 -5.12 12.15
CA PRO A 215 6.13 -3.80 11.85
C PRO A 215 7.59 -3.64 12.24
N ARG A 216 8.04 -4.22 13.35
CA ARG A 216 9.43 -4.06 13.83
C ARG A 216 10.46 -4.66 12.88
N VAL A 217 10.15 -5.83 12.29
CA VAL A 217 11.06 -6.48 11.33
C VAL A 217 11.09 -5.68 10.02
N ALA A 218 9.92 -5.25 9.54
CA ALA A 218 9.83 -4.45 8.32
C ALA A 218 10.51 -3.08 8.50
N LYS A 219 10.32 -2.43 9.66
CA LYS A 219 10.96 -1.15 9.99
C LYS A 219 12.49 -1.28 10.01
N ALA A 220 13.02 -2.31 10.66
CA ALA A 220 14.47 -2.55 10.69
C ALA A 220 15.06 -2.71 9.26
N MET A 221 14.30 -3.30 8.32
CA MET A 221 14.76 -3.44 6.94
C MET A 221 14.76 -2.10 6.19
N THR A 222 13.76 -1.25 6.38
CA THR A 222 13.73 0.09 5.76
C THR A 222 14.77 1.03 6.38
N GLU A 223 15.03 0.94 7.67
CA GLU A 223 16.09 1.70 8.36
C GLU A 223 17.48 1.29 7.89
N ALA A 224 17.74 -0.01 7.74
CA ALA A 224 18.99 -0.51 7.17
C ALA A 224 19.19 -0.02 5.73
N ALA A 225 18.13 -0.02 4.92
CA ALA A 225 18.19 0.51 3.56
C ALA A 225 18.50 2.01 3.53
N ALA A 226 17.87 2.81 4.38
CA ALA A 226 18.13 4.23 4.51
C ALA A 226 19.57 4.54 4.96
N ALA A 227 20.16 3.64 5.76
CA ALA A 227 21.57 3.72 6.18
C ALA A 227 22.56 3.20 5.11
N GLY A 228 22.10 2.69 3.98
CA GLY A 228 22.95 2.06 2.95
C GLY A 228 23.49 0.68 3.34
N ASP A 229 23.00 0.09 4.42
CA ASP A 229 23.42 -1.23 4.88
C ASP A 229 22.68 -2.35 4.13
N HIS A 230 23.07 -2.56 2.88
CA HIS A 230 22.49 -3.57 2.00
C HIS A 230 22.67 -5.00 2.54
N GLN A 231 23.70 -5.26 3.35
CA GLN A 231 23.91 -6.57 3.95
C GLN A 231 22.82 -6.87 4.98
N SER A 232 22.51 -5.94 5.86
CA SER A 232 21.42 -6.07 6.83
C SER A 232 20.06 -6.15 6.14
N VAL A 233 19.80 -5.40 5.07
CA VAL A 233 18.56 -5.50 4.27
C VAL A 233 18.37 -6.94 3.76
N ARG A 234 19.41 -7.53 3.16
CA ARG A 234 19.36 -8.92 2.67
C ARG A 234 19.15 -9.92 3.80
N ALA A 235 19.93 -9.81 4.88
CA ALA A 235 19.83 -10.70 6.03
C ALA A 235 18.42 -10.69 6.66
N GLN A 236 17.76 -9.53 6.75
CA GLN A 236 16.37 -9.44 7.25
C GLN A 236 15.39 -10.09 6.27
N SER A 237 15.53 -9.88 4.96
CA SER A 237 14.69 -10.52 3.95
C SER A 237 14.87 -12.05 3.94
N ASP A 238 16.11 -12.54 4.10
CA ASP A 238 16.39 -13.98 4.13
C ASP A 238 15.72 -14.67 5.32
N ARG A 239 15.66 -14.02 6.48
CA ARG A 239 14.91 -14.53 7.65
C ARG A 239 13.41 -14.64 7.39
N LEU A 240 12.86 -13.87 6.47
CA LEU A 240 11.45 -13.89 6.09
C LEU A 240 11.14 -14.83 4.91
N GLN A 241 12.14 -15.53 4.35
CA GLN A 241 11.94 -16.47 3.24
C GLN A 241 10.83 -17.51 3.48
N PRO A 242 10.67 -18.10 4.70
CA PRO A 242 9.55 -18.99 4.95
C PRO A 242 8.18 -18.31 4.76
N LEU A 243 8.05 -17.03 5.14
CA LEU A 243 6.82 -16.26 4.93
C LEU A 243 6.61 -15.98 3.43
N TRP A 244 7.66 -15.62 2.71
CA TRP A 244 7.59 -15.42 1.26
C TRP A 244 7.22 -16.71 0.50
N ALA A 245 7.69 -17.87 0.97
CA ALA A 245 7.31 -19.16 0.42
C ALA A 245 5.81 -19.43 0.60
N LEU A 246 5.24 -19.12 1.77
CA LEU A 246 3.79 -19.24 2.02
C LEU A 246 3.00 -18.28 1.11
N PHE A 247 3.45 -17.04 0.90
CA PHE A 247 2.79 -16.12 -0.01
C PHE A 247 2.71 -16.67 -1.43
N ARG A 248 3.81 -17.26 -1.93
CA ARG A 248 3.81 -17.94 -3.26
C ARG A 248 2.88 -19.14 -3.30
N GLN A 249 2.93 -19.98 -2.27
CA GLN A 249 2.11 -21.19 -2.17
C GLN A 249 0.60 -20.89 -2.16
N HIS A 250 0.20 -19.81 -1.49
CA HIS A 250 -1.21 -19.44 -1.29
C HIS A 250 -1.72 -18.35 -2.25
N GLY A 251 -0.96 -18.03 -3.30
CA GLY A 251 -1.36 -17.08 -4.34
C GLY A 251 -1.48 -15.64 -3.84
N GLY A 252 -0.68 -15.27 -2.84
CA GLY A 252 -0.61 -13.90 -2.30
C GLY A 252 -0.51 -13.83 -0.79
N SER A 253 -0.30 -12.63 -0.29
CA SER A 253 -0.04 -12.37 1.13
C SER A 253 -1.29 -12.37 2.01
N PHE A 254 -2.45 -12.01 1.46
CA PHE A 254 -3.66 -11.73 2.24
C PHE A 254 -4.07 -12.89 3.16
N ARG A 255 -4.29 -14.09 2.59
CA ARG A 255 -4.72 -15.27 3.37
C ARG A 255 -3.71 -15.68 4.42
N VAL A 256 -2.43 -15.57 4.09
CA VAL A 256 -1.33 -15.95 5.00
C VAL A 256 -1.24 -14.98 6.18
N ILE A 257 -1.33 -13.68 5.91
CA ILE A 257 -1.29 -12.66 6.97
C ILE A 257 -2.54 -12.70 7.84
N SER A 258 -3.72 -12.98 7.26
CA SER A 258 -4.95 -13.18 8.02
C SER A 258 -4.82 -14.39 8.97
N ALA A 259 -4.38 -15.54 8.46
CA ALA A 259 -4.14 -16.73 9.28
C ALA A 259 -3.08 -16.47 10.39
N ALA A 260 -2.00 -15.77 10.05
CA ALA A 260 -0.96 -15.41 11.02
C ALA A 260 -1.50 -14.48 12.13
N ALA A 261 -2.34 -13.50 11.79
CA ALA A 261 -2.99 -12.63 12.77
C ALA A 261 -3.89 -13.43 13.74
N GLY A 262 -4.66 -14.40 13.22
CA GLY A 262 -5.46 -15.32 14.04
C GLY A 262 -4.62 -16.22 14.94
N LEU A 263 -3.49 -16.76 14.44
CA LEU A 263 -2.55 -17.57 15.24
C LEU A 263 -1.88 -16.74 16.36
N LEU A 264 -1.68 -15.45 16.15
CA LEU A 264 -1.15 -14.52 17.15
C LEU A 264 -2.23 -14.04 18.14
N GLY A 265 -3.48 -14.45 18.00
CA GLY A 265 -4.58 -14.02 18.86
C GLY A 265 -4.96 -12.55 18.69
N LEU A 266 -4.61 -11.94 17.55
CA LEU A 266 -4.91 -10.54 17.25
C LEU A 266 -6.28 -10.36 16.60
N THR A 267 -6.76 -11.39 15.90
CA THR A 267 -8.06 -11.44 15.23
C THR A 267 -8.73 -12.79 15.52
N GLU A 268 -10.01 -12.95 15.18
CA GLU A 268 -10.61 -14.28 15.10
C GLU A 268 -9.91 -15.12 14.01
N ARG A 269 -9.91 -16.44 14.18
CA ARG A 269 -9.19 -17.34 13.24
C ARG A 269 -9.85 -17.45 11.88
N ASP A 270 -11.14 -17.23 11.82
CA ASP A 270 -11.98 -17.39 10.63
C ASP A 270 -12.39 -16.04 10.02
N CYS A 271 -11.57 -15.00 10.22
CA CYS A 271 -11.85 -13.66 9.71
C CYS A 271 -11.31 -13.44 8.29
#